data_74d6380e2b30d948f6fe8360cb75229f
#
_entry.id   74d6380e2b30d948f6fe8360cb75229f
#
_cell.length_a   1.000
_cell.length_b   1.000
_cell.length_c   1.000
_cell.angle_alpha   90.00
_cell.angle_beta   90.00
_cell.angle_gamma   90.00
#
_symmetry.space_group_name_H-M   'P 1'
#
loop_
_entity.id
_entity.type
_entity.pdbx_description
1 polymer ?
#
loop_
_entity_poly.entity_id
_entity_poly.type
_entity_poly.pdbx_seq_one_letter_code
_entity_poly.pdbx_strand_id
1 'polypeptide(L)'
;MRNSVALAALAPLSAVSLVQYGCASKPSALLTDPVHASATTSSTAASSIAQEDGGTLVALVDGSAIGFDQLRTALIESTGQAILRDAVLDVRLAERLRAARIEITDEKIEAERALLLSTLSPDGARALELLGEIRNRQGLGKQRFSALLRRNAGLRALIAPTITLDEEGMQNAFDMLHGPKRVARLAVLTSLADAEQFITAVNNGQTFSDLAVARSLHESATRGGLLAPITRRDPSYPESLRAAIFTANINRIGAPVFDSGRFYLVQPIEEFPADGVSMSASREECRAMLRLSRERLLMDALARELSSLEGVTIFDAAFDAASEPTRPR
;
A
#
# COMPACT_ATOMS: atom_id res chain seq x y z
N MET A 1 -15.65 -26.29 -14.75
CA MET A 1 -15.19 -25.96 -13.40
C MET A 1 -14.29 -24.74 -13.56
N ARG A 2 -14.76 -23.56 -13.18
CA ARG A 2 -14.05 -22.29 -13.37
C ARG A 2 -13.09 -22.12 -12.19
N ASN A 3 -11.79 -22.25 -12.46
CA ASN A 3 -10.75 -21.95 -11.47
C ASN A 3 -10.68 -20.43 -11.30
N SER A 4 -11.10 -19.98 -10.14
CA SER A 4 -10.83 -18.62 -9.67
C SER A 4 -9.34 -18.50 -9.38
N VAL A 5 -8.60 -17.88 -10.28
CA VAL A 5 -7.24 -17.44 -10.02
C VAL A 5 -7.33 -16.27 -9.06
N ALA A 6 -7.01 -16.53 -7.81
CA ALA A 6 -6.86 -15.49 -6.79
C ALA A 6 -5.69 -14.58 -7.20
N LEU A 7 -6.01 -13.37 -7.61
CA LEU A 7 -5.06 -12.30 -7.89
C LEU A 7 -4.51 -11.77 -6.56
N ALA A 8 -3.52 -12.46 -6.01
CA ALA A 8 -2.79 -12.03 -4.81
C ALA A 8 -1.57 -11.21 -5.23
N ALA A 9 -1.79 -9.96 -5.60
CA ALA A 9 -0.73 -8.95 -5.69
C ALA A 9 -1.34 -7.56 -5.55
N LEU A 10 -1.93 -7.31 -4.40
CA LEU A 10 -2.27 -5.97 -3.94
C LEU A 10 -1.21 -5.52 -2.94
N ALA A 11 -0.08 -5.08 -3.46
CA ALA A 11 0.70 -4.09 -2.71
C ALA A 11 -0.12 -2.80 -2.70
N PRO A 12 -0.29 -2.14 -1.54
CA PRO A 12 -1.14 -0.97 -1.43
C PRO A 12 -0.62 0.16 -2.32
N LEU A 13 -1.55 0.90 -2.93
CA LEU A 13 -1.31 2.21 -3.51
C LEU A 13 -0.84 3.15 -2.38
N SER A 14 0.42 3.10 -2.07
CA SER A 14 1.09 4.01 -1.15
C SER A 14 2.14 4.77 -1.93
N ALA A 15 1.72 5.81 -2.61
CA ALA A 15 2.60 6.96 -2.71
C ALA A 15 2.62 7.59 -1.31
N VAL A 16 3.70 7.35 -0.57
CA VAL A 16 4.09 7.82 0.77
C VAL A 16 4.11 6.69 1.79
N SER A 17 5.31 6.37 2.22
CA SER A 17 5.64 5.44 3.30
C SER A 17 4.84 5.73 4.56
N LEU A 18 3.94 4.84 4.92
CA LEU A 18 3.31 4.83 6.23
C LEU A 18 4.17 4.02 7.19
N VAL A 19 4.81 4.74 8.11
CA VAL A 19 5.40 4.17 9.33
C VAL A 19 4.27 3.51 10.12
N GLN A 20 4.33 2.19 10.24
CA GLN A 20 3.42 1.43 11.09
C GLN A 20 3.81 1.62 12.56
N TYR A 21 2.99 2.34 13.32
CA TYR A 21 2.94 2.18 14.76
C TYR A 21 1.82 1.21 15.11
N GLY A 22 2.22 0.01 15.51
CA GLY A 22 1.31 -0.97 16.08
C GLY A 22 0.97 -0.61 17.53
N CYS A 23 -0.32 -0.49 17.83
CA CYS A 23 -0.85 -0.73 19.18
C CYS A 23 -2.08 -1.63 19.03
N ALA A 24 -1.92 -2.86 19.44
CA ALA A 24 -3.02 -3.80 19.61
C ALA A 24 -3.77 -3.47 20.91
N SER A 25 -5.05 -3.14 20.79
CA SER A 25 -5.98 -3.22 21.92
C SER A 25 -7.28 -3.83 21.41
N LYS A 26 -7.62 -5.01 21.95
CA LYS A 26 -8.89 -5.69 21.74
C LYS A 26 -10.02 -4.89 22.41
N PRO A 27 -11.17 -4.68 21.77
CA PRO A 27 -12.38 -4.33 22.51
C PRO A 27 -13.18 -5.58 22.84
N SER A 28 -13.44 -5.77 24.13
CA SER A 28 -14.48 -6.66 24.66
C SER A 28 -15.86 -6.13 24.29
N ALA A 29 -16.69 -7.01 23.78
CA ALA A 29 -18.11 -6.76 23.56
C ALA A 29 -18.86 -6.64 24.89
N LEU A 30 -19.66 -5.59 25.04
CA LEU A 30 -20.80 -5.57 25.94
C LEU A 30 -22.00 -4.98 25.18
N LEU A 31 -22.99 -5.84 24.99
CA LEU A 31 -24.35 -5.51 24.55
C LEU A 31 -25.05 -4.65 25.60
N THR A 32 -25.64 -3.54 25.19
CA THR A 32 -26.83 -2.97 25.86
C THR A 32 -27.67 -2.15 24.89
N ASP A 33 -28.97 -2.35 25.00
CA ASP A 33 -30.07 -1.89 24.15
C ASP A 33 -30.26 -0.36 24.08
N PRO A 34 -30.99 0.16 23.06
CA PRO A 34 -31.16 1.58 22.86
C PRO A 34 -32.32 2.12 23.72
N VAL A 35 -31.99 3.08 24.58
CA VAL A 35 -32.99 3.93 25.23
C VAL A 35 -33.23 5.15 24.34
N HIS A 36 -34.46 5.28 23.84
CA HIS A 36 -34.97 6.50 23.22
C HIS A 36 -34.99 7.63 24.24
N ALA A 37 -34.18 8.64 24.06
CA ALA A 37 -34.34 9.92 24.75
C ALA A 37 -34.60 11.01 23.72
N SER A 38 -35.80 11.59 23.82
CA SER A 38 -36.26 12.74 23.06
C SER A 38 -35.40 13.95 23.40
N ALA A 39 -34.64 14.48 22.44
CA ALA A 39 -33.91 15.71 22.58
C ALA A 39 -34.72 16.85 21.96
N THR A 40 -35.46 17.54 22.83
CA THR A 40 -36.03 18.85 22.50
C THR A 40 -35.36 19.91 23.36
N THR A 41 -34.96 21.04 22.74
CA THR A 41 -34.48 22.29 23.31
C THR A 41 -33.04 22.34 23.83
N SER A 42 -32.09 22.71 22.94
CA SER A 42 -30.88 23.50 23.33
C SER A 42 -30.18 24.11 22.09
N SER A 43 -30.93 24.64 21.12
CA SER A 43 -30.33 25.27 19.92
C SER A 43 -29.85 26.70 20.14
N THR A 44 -30.29 27.39 21.22
CA THR A 44 -30.01 28.81 21.42
C THR A 44 -28.75 29.06 22.25
N ALA A 45 -28.34 28.13 23.10
CA ALA A 45 -27.15 28.29 23.95
C ALA A 45 -25.84 27.96 23.16
N ALA A 46 -25.88 27.10 22.15
CA ALA A 46 -24.69 26.74 21.37
C ALA A 46 -24.19 27.90 20.48
N SER A 47 -25.07 28.78 20.03
CA SER A 47 -24.70 29.93 19.19
C SER A 47 -23.95 31.06 19.93
N SER A 48 -24.14 31.20 21.26
CA SER A 48 -23.48 32.24 22.02
C SER A 48 -22.08 31.85 22.52
N ILE A 49 -21.80 30.55 22.68
CA ILE A 49 -20.48 30.04 23.11
C ILE A 49 -19.48 30.05 21.96
N ALA A 50 -19.95 29.96 20.71
CA ALA A 50 -19.11 29.94 19.51
C ALA A 50 -18.40 31.27 19.18
N GLN A 51 -18.72 32.35 19.88
CA GLN A 51 -18.29 33.72 19.56
C GLN A 51 -17.26 34.34 20.51
N GLU A 52 -16.92 33.70 21.64
CA GLU A 52 -16.02 34.34 22.63
C GLU A 52 -14.52 34.07 22.43
N ASP A 53 -14.10 33.08 21.58
CA ASP A 53 -12.68 32.75 21.43
C ASP A 53 -12.18 32.72 19.95
N GLY A 54 -12.91 33.27 19.00
CA GLY A 54 -12.43 33.44 17.60
C GLY A 54 -12.12 32.15 16.84
N GLY A 55 -12.21 30.96 17.45
CA GLY A 55 -11.90 29.67 16.86
C GLY A 55 -13.16 28.86 16.46
N THR A 56 -13.05 28.03 15.43
CA THR A 56 -14.14 27.11 15.02
C THR A 56 -14.37 26.07 16.11
N LEU A 57 -15.60 26.03 16.68
CA LEU A 57 -16.00 25.01 17.65
C LEU A 57 -16.03 23.64 16.97
N VAL A 58 -15.34 22.66 17.54
CA VAL A 58 -15.27 21.28 17.04
C VAL A 58 -16.19 20.35 17.84
N ALA A 59 -16.20 20.46 19.16
CA ALA A 59 -17.00 19.62 20.03
C ALA A 59 -17.35 20.32 21.35
N LEU A 60 -18.38 19.78 22.03
CA LEU A 60 -18.69 20.08 23.42
C LEU A 60 -18.60 18.79 24.24
N VAL A 61 -17.90 18.85 25.38
CA VAL A 61 -17.77 17.74 26.33
C VAL A 61 -18.22 18.24 27.69
N ASP A 62 -19.33 17.75 28.19
CA ASP A 62 -19.93 18.15 29.47
C ASP A 62 -20.07 19.68 29.61
N GLY A 63 -20.40 20.36 28.50
CA GLY A 63 -20.54 21.82 28.45
C GLY A 63 -19.25 22.59 28.20
N SER A 64 -18.09 21.93 28.20
CA SER A 64 -16.80 22.54 27.88
C SER A 64 -16.54 22.48 26.35
N ALA A 65 -16.18 23.63 25.76
CA ALA A 65 -15.92 23.74 24.33
C ALA A 65 -14.51 23.25 23.96
N ILE A 66 -14.42 22.48 22.89
CA ILE A 66 -13.15 22.15 22.24
C ILE A 66 -13.11 22.90 20.91
N GLY A 67 -12.18 23.84 20.77
CA GLY A 67 -11.95 24.62 19.57
C GLY A 67 -10.94 23.95 18.64
N PHE A 68 -10.96 24.33 17.35
CA PHE A 68 -10.02 23.81 16.34
C PHE A 68 -8.56 24.11 16.71
N ASP A 69 -8.29 25.29 17.28
CA ASP A 69 -6.93 25.70 17.62
C ASP A 69 -6.27 24.80 18.68
N GLN A 70 -7.06 24.22 19.59
CA GLN A 70 -6.58 23.23 20.57
C GLN A 70 -6.12 21.92 19.91
N LEU A 71 -6.70 21.56 18.74
CA LEU A 71 -6.37 20.34 18.01
C LEU A 71 -5.32 20.57 16.93
N ARG A 72 -5.10 21.81 16.51
CA ARG A 72 -4.27 22.17 15.35
C ARG A 72 -2.86 21.59 15.44
N THR A 73 -2.17 21.79 16.54
CA THR A 73 -0.79 21.31 16.71
C THR A 73 -0.71 19.80 16.60
N ALA A 74 -1.58 19.06 17.30
CA ALA A 74 -1.59 17.60 17.24
C ALA A 74 -1.95 17.06 15.84
N LEU A 75 -2.85 17.74 15.11
CA LEU A 75 -3.18 17.40 13.72
C LEU A 75 -1.98 17.62 12.79
N ILE A 76 -1.25 18.74 12.95
CA ILE A 76 -0.06 19.02 12.13
C ILE A 76 1.04 18.01 12.44
N GLU A 77 1.33 17.72 13.70
CA GLU A 77 2.33 16.73 14.10
C GLU A 77 1.98 15.32 13.57
N SER A 78 0.72 14.93 13.56
CA SER A 78 0.30 13.59 13.16
C SER A 78 0.27 13.39 11.65
N THR A 79 -0.19 14.38 10.88
CA THR A 79 -0.44 14.23 9.43
C THR A 79 -0.01 15.42 8.58
N GLY A 80 0.42 16.52 9.19
CA GLY A 80 0.69 17.77 8.49
C GLY A 80 1.69 17.66 7.37
N GLN A 81 2.81 16.94 7.57
CA GLN A 81 3.84 16.72 6.55
C GLN A 81 3.30 15.95 5.33
N ALA A 82 2.47 14.94 5.55
CA ALA A 82 1.89 14.17 4.46
C ALA A 82 0.92 15.04 3.64
N ILE A 83 0.09 15.83 4.32
CA ILE A 83 -0.87 16.73 3.69
C ILE A 83 -0.15 17.88 2.95
N LEU A 84 0.94 18.41 3.52
CA LEU A 84 1.75 19.42 2.85
C LEU A 84 2.38 18.89 1.56
N ARG A 85 2.97 17.69 1.59
CA ARG A 85 3.51 17.03 0.39
C ARG A 85 2.44 16.79 -0.67
N ASP A 86 1.25 16.38 -0.26
CA ASP A 86 0.10 16.22 -1.15
C ASP A 86 -0.28 17.56 -1.81
N ALA A 87 -0.30 18.65 -1.05
CA ALA A 87 -0.61 19.98 -1.57
C ALA A 87 0.48 20.49 -2.54
N VAL A 88 1.76 20.28 -2.21
CA VAL A 88 2.90 20.62 -3.10
C VAL A 88 2.80 19.83 -4.40
N LEU A 89 2.52 18.53 -4.33
CA LEU A 89 2.29 17.68 -5.49
C LEU A 89 1.15 18.24 -6.35
N ASP A 90 0.01 18.60 -5.77
CA ASP A 90 -1.15 19.09 -6.50
C ASP A 90 -0.86 20.41 -7.22
N VAL A 91 -0.13 21.33 -6.59
CA VAL A 91 0.29 22.60 -7.22
C VAL A 91 1.21 22.35 -8.41
N ARG A 92 2.29 21.59 -8.22
CA ARG A 92 3.26 21.28 -9.27
C ARG A 92 2.65 20.45 -10.41
N LEU A 93 1.76 19.51 -10.07
CA LEU A 93 1.02 18.72 -11.05
C LEU A 93 0.12 19.62 -11.92
N ALA A 94 -0.59 20.55 -11.31
CA ALA A 94 -1.43 21.51 -12.06
C ALA A 94 -0.60 22.38 -13.01
N GLU A 95 0.60 22.80 -12.61
CA GLU A 95 1.53 23.55 -13.47
C GLU A 95 2.02 22.70 -14.66
N ARG A 96 2.43 21.43 -14.40
CA ARG A 96 2.86 20.52 -15.48
C ARG A 96 1.74 20.21 -16.46
N LEU A 97 0.52 19.97 -15.97
CA LEU A 97 -0.66 19.73 -16.81
C LEU A 97 -0.97 20.95 -17.69
N ARG A 98 -0.92 22.17 -17.11
CA ARG A 98 -1.15 23.41 -17.84
C ARG A 98 -0.08 23.61 -18.91
N ALA A 99 1.20 23.40 -18.59
CA ALA A 99 2.29 23.49 -19.55
C ALA A 99 2.15 22.48 -20.71
N ALA A 100 1.68 21.27 -20.41
CA ALA A 100 1.41 20.22 -21.39
C ALA A 100 0.06 20.41 -22.13
N ARG A 101 -0.76 21.40 -21.77
CA ARG A 101 -2.12 21.63 -22.29
C ARG A 101 -3.04 20.42 -22.12
N ILE A 102 -2.91 19.73 -20.99
CA ILE A 102 -3.71 18.57 -20.64
C ILE A 102 -4.81 18.98 -19.65
N GLU A 103 -6.06 18.74 -20.02
CA GLU A 103 -7.21 18.92 -19.15
C GLU A 103 -7.61 17.60 -18.51
N ILE A 104 -7.95 17.64 -17.22
CA ILE A 104 -8.45 16.50 -16.46
C ILE A 104 -9.96 16.65 -16.30
N THR A 105 -10.67 15.92 -17.15
CA THR A 105 -12.14 15.89 -17.19
C THR A 105 -12.69 14.90 -16.13
N ASP A 106 -13.97 15.02 -15.85
CA ASP A 106 -14.65 14.12 -14.91
C ASP A 106 -14.65 12.67 -15.43
N GLU A 107 -14.67 12.44 -16.75
CA GLU A 107 -14.55 11.09 -17.33
C GLU A 107 -13.21 10.46 -17.02
N LYS A 108 -12.10 11.22 -17.03
CA LYS A 108 -10.79 10.71 -16.66
C LYS A 108 -10.73 10.35 -15.17
N ILE A 109 -11.39 11.13 -14.32
CA ILE A 109 -11.46 10.88 -12.88
C ILE A 109 -12.29 9.61 -12.61
N GLU A 110 -13.43 9.44 -13.28
CA GLU A 110 -14.26 8.24 -13.14
C GLU A 110 -13.54 6.99 -13.72
N ALA A 111 -12.74 7.14 -14.77
CA ALA A 111 -11.89 6.05 -15.29
C ALA A 111 -10.87 5.58 -14.22
N GLU A 112 -10.25 6.50 -13.47
CA GLU A 112 -9.36 6.14 -12.34
C GLU A 112 -10.12 5.41 -11.23
N ARG A 113 -11.34 5.85 -10.93
CA ARG A 113 -12.19 5.18 -9.94
C ARG A 113 -12.57 3.76 -10.39
N ALA A 114 -12.96 3.61 -11.65
CA ALA A 114 -13.29 2.31 -12.22
C ALA A 114 -12.08 1.36 -12.23
N LEU A 115 -10.90 1.87 -12.60
CA LEU A 115 -9.65 1.13 -12.54
C LEU A 115 -9.32 0.69 -11.11
N LEU A 116 -9.44 1.57 -10.12
CA LEU A 116 -9.22 1.23 -8.72
C LEU A 116 -10.18 0.12 -8.26
N LEU A 117 -11.48 0.23 -8.57
CA LEU A 117 -12.46 -0.79 -8.21
C LEU A 117 -12.15 -2.14 -8.87
N SER A 118 -11.79 -2.16 -10.14
CA SER A 118 -11.43 -3.40 -10.85
C SER A 118 -10.20 -4.10 -10.28
N THR A 119 -9.26 -3.33 -9.70
CA THR A 119 -8.07 -3.91 -9.03
C THR A 119 -8.40 -4.48 -7.64
N LEU A 120 -9.45 -3.99 -6.98
CA LEU A 120 -9.85 -4.48 -5.66
C LEU A 120 -10.62 -5.81 -5.73
N SER A 121 -11.54 -5.94 -6.68
CA SER A 121 -12.30 -7.17 -6.90
C SER A 121 -12.95 -7.17 -8.29
N PRO A 122 -13.07 -8.33 -8.94
CA PRO A 122 -13.92 -8.47 -10.13
C PRO A 122 -15.42 -8.36 -9.80
N ASP A 123 -15.82 -8.57 -8.55
CA ASP A 123 -17.17 -8.33 -8.05
C ASP A 123 -17.29 -6.87 -7.62
N GLY A 124 -18.13 -6.11 -8.31
CA GLY A 124 -18.33 -4.68 -8.08
C GLY A 124 -18.84 -4.34 -6.68
N ALA A 125 -19.75 -5.16 -6.11
CA ALA A 125 -20.25 -4.96 -4.75
C ALA A 125 -19.14 -5.14 -3.71
N ARG A 126 -18.37 -6.20 -3.85
CA ARG A 126 -17.19 -6.46 -2.99
C ARG A 126 -16.12 -5.40 -3.16
N ALA A 127 -15.88 -4.91 -4.38
CA ALA A 127 -14.93 -3.84 -4.64
C ALA A 127 -15.30 -2.54 -3.91
N LEU A 128 -16.58 -2.18 -3.91
CA LEU A 128 -17.08 -1.00 -3.18
C LEU A 128 -16.93 -1.15 -1.65
N GLU A 129 -17.23 -2.32 -1.12
CA GLU A 129 -17.04 -2.63 0.30
C GLU A 129 -15.58 -2.50 0.72
N LEU A 130 -14.66 -3.15 -0.03
CA LEU A 130 -13.21 -3.08 0.21
C LEU A 130 -12.70 -1.63 0.11
N LEU A 131 -13.16 -0.86 -0.88
CA LEU A 131 -12.83 0.54 -1.00
C LEU A 131 -13.28 1.34 0.22
N GLY A 132 -14.48 1.07 0.74
CA GLY A 132 -14.99 1.67 1.97
C GLY A 132 -14.09 1.38 3.17
N GLU A 133 -13.70 0.11 3.36
CA GLU A 133 -12.77 -0.29 4.42
C GLU A 133 -11.41 0.40 4.31
N ILE A 134 -10.82 0.45 3.11
CA ILE A 134 -9.53 1.11 2.87
C ILE A 134 -9.61 2.60 3.19
N ARG A 135 -10.65 3.27 2.71
CA ARG A 135 -10.86 4.70 2.99
C ARG A 135 -11.00 4.99 4.48
N ASN A 136 -11.76 4.17 5.20
CA ASN A 136 -11.92 4.31 6.65
C ASN A 136 -10.60 4.10 7.39
N ARG A 137 -9.84 3.05 7.06
CA ARG A 137 -8.54 2.79 7.70
C ARG A 137 -7.51 3.89 7.44
N GLN A 138 -7.53 4.49 6.25
CA GLN A 138 -6.58 5.53 5.85
C GLN A 138 -7.07 6.96 6.15
N GLY A 139 -8.24 7.12 6.77
CA GLY A 139 -8.83 8.44 7.00
C GLY A 139 -9.08 9.22 5.71
N LEU A 140 -9.36 8.53 4.59
CA LEU A 140 -9.64 9.14 3.30
C LEU A 140 -11.11 9.57 3.21
N GLY A 141 -11.43 10.73 3.77
CA GLY A 141 -12.72 11.39 3.61
C GLY A 141 -13.01 11.73 2.14
N LYS A 142 -14.23 12.21 1.88
CA LYS A 142 -14.70 12.48 0.51
C LYS A 142 -13.76 13.41 -0.27
N GLN A 143 -13.29 14.50 0.34
CA GLN A 143 -12.43 15.49 -0.32
C GLN A 143 -11.06 14.91 -0.66
N ARG A 144 -10.38 14.25 0.29
CA ARG A 144 -9.07 13.63 0.06
C ARG A 144 -9.13 12.52 -0.98
N PHE A 145 -10.21 11.73 -0.99
CA PHE A 145 -10.39 10.69 -1.99
C PHE A 145 -10.62 11.26 -3.40
N SER A 146 -11.43 12.31 -3.53
CA SER A 146 -11.63 13.00 -4.82
C SER A 146 -10.33 13.63 -5.33
N ALA A 147 -9.54 14.26 -4.45
CA ALA A 147 -8.23 14.80 -4.80
C ALA A 147 -7.26 13.70 -5.26
N LEU A 148 -7.25 12.53 -4.59
CA LEU A 148 -6.44 11.37 -4.99
C LEU A 148 -6.78 10.88 -6.40
N LEU A 149 -8.07 10.73 -6.73
CA LEU A 149 -8.48 10.29 -8.07
C LEU A 149 -8.08 11.32 -9.14
N ARG A 150 -8.29 12.62 -8.89
CA ARG A 150 -7.88 13.70 -9.79
C ARG A 150 -6.37 13.72 -10.00
N ARG A 151 -5.60 13.53 -8.94
CA ARG A 151 -4.14 13.45 -8.97
C ARG A 151 -3.67 12.27 -9.83
N ASN A 152 -4.24 11.09 -9.60
CA ASN A 152 -3.92 9.89 -10.38
C ASN A 152 -4.24 10.08 -11.87
N ALA A 153 -5.40 10.66 -12.21
CA ALA A 153 -5.75 10.99 -13.58
C ALA A 153 -4.73 11.94 -14.22
N GLY A 154 -4.28 12.95 -13.47
CA GLY A 154 -3.26 13.91 -13.92
C GLY A 154 -1.90 13.28 -14.17
N LEU A 155 -1.41 12.51 -13.20
CA LEU A 155 -0.13 11.78 -13.31
C LEU A 155 -0.16 10.83 -14.51
N ARG A 156 -1.21 10.02 -14.64
CA ARG A 156 -1.37 9.09 -15.77
C ARG A 156 -1.39 9.80 -17.10
N ALA A 157 -2.09 10.93 -17.21
CA ALA A 157 -2.15 11.69 -18.44
C ALA A 157 -0.78 12.26 -18.84
N LEU A 158 0.04 12.72 -17.88
CA LEU A 158 1.39 13.21 -18.13
C LEU A 158 2.35 12.13 -18.59
N ILE A 159 2.28 10.93 -17.99
CA ILE A 159 3.23 9.85 -18.31
C ILE A 159 2.80 9.06 -19.56
N ALA A 160 1.54 9.18 -20.02
CA ALA A 160 1.01 8.37 -21.11
C ALA A 160 1.88 8.39 -22.39
N PRO A 161 2.48 9.53 -22.82
CA PRO A 161 3.34 9.56 -24.00
C PRO A 161 4.69 8.87 -23.84
N THR A 162 5.12 8.60 -22.59
CA THR A 162 6.44 8.02 -22.29
C THR A 162 6.39 6.51 -22.07
N ILE A 163 5.19 5.91 -22.10
CA ILE A 163 5.02 4.48 -21.88
C ILE A 163 5.50 3.71 -23.11
N THR A 164 6.50 2.87 -22.91
CA THR A 164 6.98 1.91 -23.92
C THR A 164 6.59 0.50 -23.53
N LEU A 165 6.10 -0.27 -24.50
CA LEU A 165 5.75 -1.69 -24.35
C LEU A 165 6.70 -2.50 -25.24
N ASP A 166 7.84 -2.89 -24.66
CA ASP A 166 8.86 -3.68 -25.34
C ASP A 166 8.55 -5.19 -25.28
N GLU A 167 9.18 -5.97 -26.15
CA GLU A 167 8.96 -7.41 -26.24
C GLU A 167 9.49 -8.15 -24.99
N GLU A 168 10.56 -7.65 -24.36
CA GLU A 168 11.06 -8.22 -23.11
C GLU A 168 10.03 -8.05 -21.97
N GLY A 169 9.42 -6.88 -21.85
CA GLY A 169 8.33 -6.63 -20.91
C GLY A 169 7.11 -7.49 -21.19
N MET A 170 6.78 -7.71 -22.47
CA MET A 170 5.71 -8.62 -22.88
C MET A 170 5.99 -10.05 -22.46
N GLN A 171 7.23 -10.54 -22.66
CA GLN A 171 7.64 -11.87 -22.21
C GLN A 171 7.60 -11.99 -20.70
N ASN A 172 8.06 -10.96 -19.97
CA ASN A 172 8.00 -10.94 -18.50
C ASN A 172 6.55 -10.99 -18.00
N ALA A 173 5.64 -10.23 -18.62
CA ALA A 173 4.22 -10.27 -18.30
C ALA A 173 3.61 -11.66 -18.57
N PHE A 174 3.98 -12.29 -19.70
CA PHE A 174 3.55 -13.65 -20.04
C PHE A 174 4.03 -14.67 -19.00
N ASP A 175 5.32 -14.62 -18.62
CA ASP A 175 5.89 -15.52 -17.61
C ASP A 175 5.22 -15.32 -16.24
N MET A 176 4.80 -14.10 -15.90
CA MET A 176 4.06 -13.83 -14.66
C MET A 176 2.65 -14.41 -14.67
N LEU A 177 1.95 -14.33 -15.79
CA LEU A 177 0.57 -14.80 -15.92
C LEU A 177 0.52 -16.32 -16.07
N HIS A 178 1.30 -16.86 -17.01
CA HIS A 178 1.20 -18.21 -17.54
C HIS A 178 2.41 -19.10 -17.27
N GLY A 179 3.52 -18.52 -16.76
CA GLY A 179 4.74 -19.25 -16.45
C GLY A 179 4.61 -20.18 -15.24
N PRO A 180 5.63 -21.05 -15.02
CA PRO A 180 5.64 -21.93 -13.86
C PRO A 180 5.68 -21.12 -12.56
N LYS A 181 5.00 -21.63 -11.53
CA LYS A 181 4.88 -21.01 -10.22
C LYS A 181 5.38 -21.95 -9.14
N ARG A 182 5.97 -21.40 -8.08
CA ARG A 182 6.33 -22.16 -6.88
C ARG A 182 5.69 -21.57 -5.65
N VAL A 183 5.16 -22.44 -4.80
CA VAL A 183 4.83 -22.11 -3.41
C VAL A 183 6.06 -22.39 -2.58
N ALA A 184 6.44 -21.45 -1.73
CA ALA A 184 7.60 -21.58 -0.85
C ALA A 184 7.31 -21.06 0.55
N ARG A 185 8.11 -21.49 1.50
CA ARG A 185 8.24 -20.86 2.82
C ARG A 185 9.47 -19.97 2.83
N LEU A 186 9.36 -18.84 3.52
CA LEU A 186 10.41 -17.85 3.67
C LEU A 186 10.65 -17.60 5.16
N ALA A 187 11.93 -17.56 5.56
CA ALA A 187 12.36 -16.99 6.82
C ALA A 187 13.39 -15.89 6.57
N VAL A 188 13.25 -14.77 7.27
CA VAL A 188 14.17 -13.62 7.22
C VAL A 188 14.81 -13.47 8.58
N LEU A 189 16.15 -13.45 8.60
CA LEU A 189 16.98 -13.48 9.81
C LEU A 189 18.00 -12.34 9.79
N THR A 190 18.51 -11.97 10.96
CA THR A 190 19.41 -10.84 11.12
C THR A 190 20.88 -11.19 10.83
N SER A 191 21.28 -12.44 11.06
CA SER A 191 22.68 -12.86 10.92
C SER A 191 22.83 -14.19 10.19
N LEU A 192 24.02 -14.43 9.64
CA LEU A 192 24.36 -15.73 9.06
C LEU A 192 24.32 -16.85 10.11
N ALA A 193 24.78 -16.56 11.33
CA ALA A 193 24.77 -17.54 12.42
C ALA A 193 23.34 -17.99 12.75
N ASP A 194 22.35 -17.07 12.76
CA ASP A 194 20.93 -17.42 12.96
C ASP A 194 20.41 -18.28 11.80
N ALA A 195 20.83 -17.98 10.56
CA ALA A 195 20.46 -18.76 9.39
C ALA A 195 21.03 -20.19 9.43
N GLU A 196 22.27 -20.35 9.81
CA GLU A 196 22.92 -21.67 9.98
C GLU A 196 22.29 -22.49 11.11
N GLN A 197 21.97 -21.83 12.25
CA GLN A 197 21.22 -22.48 13.33
C GLN A 197 19.82 -22.92 12.91
N PHE A 198 19.14 -22.09 12.10
CA PHE A 198 17.83 -22.43 11.55
C PHE A 198 17.92 -23.68 10.66
N ILE A 199 18.90 -23.70 9.73
CA ILE A 199 19.12 -24.85 8.85
C ILE A 199 19.44 -26.11 9.67
N THR A 200 20.30 -25.99 10.68
CA THR A 200 20.65 -27.10 11.57
C THR A 200 19.44 -27.63 12.29
N ALA A 201 18.56 -26.76 12.79
CA ALA A 201 17.34 -27.16 13.49
C ALA A 201 16.36 -27.89 12.55
N VAL A 202 16.21 -27.43 11.30
CA VAL A 202 15.41 -28.14 10.28
C VAL A 202 15.99 -29.51 9.98
N ASN A 203 17.33 -29.62 9.81
CA ASN A 203 17.99 -30.90 9.55
C ASN A 203 17.86 -31.88 10.73
N ASN A 204 17.70 -31.36 11.95
CA ASN A 204 17.47 -32.14 13.17
C ASN A 204 15.98 -32.46 13.40
N GLY A 205 15.11 -32.20 12.41
CA GLY A 205 13.71 -32.63 12.39
C GLY A 205 12.70 -31.59 12.88
N GLN A 206 13.11 -30.35 13.20
CA GLN A 206 12.15 -29.28 13.44
C GLN A 206 11.53 -28.80 12.13
N THR A 207 10.26 -28.40 12.16
CA THR A 207 9.61 -27.94 10.93
C THR A 207 10.06 -26.51 10.58
N PHE A 208 10.23 -26.23 9.29
CA PHE A 208 10.48 -24.86 8.83
C PHE A 208 9.40 -23.90 9.32
N SER A 209 8.14 -24.36 9.33
CA SER A 209 6.99 -23.57 9.76
C SER A 209 7.13 -23.06 11.20
N ASP A 210 7.42 -23.95 12.14
CA ASP A 210 7.51 -23.59 13.56
C ASP A 210 8.69 -22.65 13.82
N LEU A 211 9.82 -22.93 13.16
CA LEU A 211 10.99 -22.06 13.23
C LEU A 211 10.73 -20.68 12.63
N ALA A 212 9.99 -20.61 11.52
CA ALA A 212 9.63 -19.33 10.90
C ALA A 212 8.72 -18.51 11.81
N VAL A 213 7.72 -19.14 12.47
CA VAL A 213 6.87 -18.47 13.46
C VAL A 213 7.71 -17.91 14.62
N ALA A 214 8.70 -18.68 15.09
CA ALA A 214 9.48 -18.33 16.27
C ALA A 214 10.59 -17.29 16.00
N ARG A 215 11.17 -17.25 14.79
CA ARG A 215 12.44 -16.55 14.53
C ARG A 215 12.43 -15.62 13.33
N SER A 216 11.48 -15.76 12.40
CA SER A 216 11.48 -14.96 11.18
C SER A 216 10.96 -13.55 11.43
N LEU A 217 11.63 -12.55 10.83
CA LEU A 217 11.23 -11.15 10.85
C LEU A 217 10.23 -10.79 9.73
N HIS A 218 9.92 -11.74 8.84
CA HIS A 218 9.02 -11.49 7.72
C HIS A 218 7.55 -11.59 8.17
N GLU A 219 6.66 -10.82 7.56
CA GLU A 219 5.22 -10.83 7.87
C GLU A 219 4.55 -12.20 7.71
N SER A 220 5.09 -13.04 6.78
CA SER A 220 4.61 -14.41 6.60
C SER A 220 4.93 -15.33 7.77
N ALA A 221 5.75 -14.91 8.75
CA ALA A 221 6.09 -15.69 9.94
C ALA A 221 4.84 -16.26 10.64
N THR A 222 3.80 -15.43 10.80
CA THR A 222 2.52 -15.83 11.40
C THR A 222 1.80 -16.98 10.69
N ARG A 223 2.17 -17.23 9.42
CA ARG A 223 1.68 -18.34 8.60
C ARG A 223 2.77 -19.40 8.36
N GLY A 224 3.76 -19.50 9.26
CA GLY A 224 4.90 -20.41 9.13
C GLY A 224 5.77 -20.11 7.91
N GLY A 225 5.90 -18.87 7.54
CA GLY A 225 6.70 -18.42 6.40
C GLY A 225 6.03 -18.65 5.02
N LEU A 226 4.78 -19.13 4.97
CA LEU A 226 4.11 -19.48 3.71
C LEU A 226 3.87 -18.23 2.84
N LEU A 227 4.37 -18.28 1.61
CA LEU A 227 4.17 -17.26 0.58
C LEU A 227 3.06 -17.69 -0.40
N ALA A 228 2.46 -16.72 -1.07
CA ALA A 228 1.63 -16.98 -2.24
C ALA A 228 2.47 -17.60 -3.37
N PRO A 229 1.84 -18.26 -4.36
CA PRO A 229 2.58 -18.78 -5.52
C PRO A 229 3.37 -17.67 -6.22
N ILE A 230 4.66 -17.89 -6.42
CA ILE A 230 5.63 -16.93 -6.97
C ILE A 230 6.04 -17.41 -8.36
N THR A 231 6.18 -16.48 -9.31
CA THR A 231 6.77 -16.74 -10.63
C THR A 231 8.25 -16.34 -10.66
N ARG A 232 9.00 -16.81 -11.67
CA ARG A 232 10.42 -16.42 -11.85
C ARG A 232 10.63 -14.92 -12.05
N ARG A 233 9.62 -14.21 -12.54
CA ARG A 233 9.66 -12.77 -12.87
C ARG A 233 8.88 -11.90 -11.91
N ASP A 234 8.43 -12.45 -10.77
CA ASP A 234 7.66 -11.68 -9.77
C ASP A 234 8.50 -10.51 -9.20
N PRO A 235 8.14 -9.26 -9.48
CA PRO A 235 8.91 -8.10 -9.05
C PRO A 235 8.79 -7.80 -7.54
N SER A 236 7.88 -8.49 -6.83
CA SER A 236 7.68 -8.31 -5.38
C SER A 236 8.84 -8.85 -4.56
N TYR A 237 9.70 -9.67 -5.18
CA TYR A 237 10.84 -10.29 -4.51
C TYR A 237 12.15 -9.99 -5.25
N PRO A 238 13.28 -9.80 -4.52
CA PRO A 238 14.60 -9.66 -5.12
C PRO A 238 14.93 -10.83 -6.08
N GLU A 239 15.70 -10.54 -7.11
CA GLU A 239 16.09 -11.57 -8.10
C GLU A 239 16.84 -12.74 -7.45
N SER A 240 17.74 -12.45 -6.51
CA SER A 240 18.50 -13.45 -5.73
C SER A 240 17.57 -14.41 -4.99
N LEU A 241 16.49 -13.89 -4.40
CA LEU A 241 15.50 -14.70 -3.68
C LEU A 241 14.67 -15.57 -4.66
N ARG A 242 14.22 -14.98 -5.79
CA ARG A 242 13.51 -15.74 -6.83
C ARG A 242 14.38 -16.86 -7.39
N ALA A 243 15.64 -16.56 -7.69
CA ALA A 243 16.59 -17.56 -8.15
C ALA A 243 16.73 -18.70 -7.12
N ALA A 244 16.88 -18.40 -5.84
CA ALA A 244 16.96 -19.41 -4.80
C ALA A 244 15.69 -20.26 -4.69
N ILE A 245 14.50 -19.65 -4.79
CA ILE A 245 13.23 -20.39 -4.79
C ILE A 245 13.14 -21.38 -5.95
N PHE A 246 13.60 -21.00 -7.14
CA PHE A 246 13.49 -21.83 -8.34
C PHE A 246 14.65 -22.81 -8.57
N THR A 247 15.76 -22.66 -7.86
CA THR A 247 16.90 -23.59 -7.92
C THR A 247 16.89 -24.63 -6.80
N ALA A 248 16.33 -24.30 -5.64
CA ALA A 248 16.24 -25.25 -4.54
C ALA A 248 15.30 -26.40 -4.85
N ASN A 249 15.62 -27.58 -4.35
CA ASN A 249 14.77 -28.78 -4.47
C ASN A 249 13.51 -28.64 -3.62
N ILE A 250 12.39 -29.18 -4.12
CA ILE A 250 11.13 -29.19 -3.39
C ILE A 250 11.29 -29.89 -2.03
N ASN A 251 10.71 -29.28 -0.99
CA ASN A 251 10.80 -29.70 0.41
C ASN A 251 12.22 -29.70 1.01
N ARG A 252 13.19 -29.05 0.36
CA ARG A 252 14.54 -28.84 0.89
C ARG A 252 14.75 -27.37 1.16
N ILE A 253 15.43 -27.10 2.30
CA ILE A 253 15.87 -25.75 2.59
C ILE A 253 17.03 -25.36 1.68
N GLY A 254 16.97 -24.19 1.06
CA GLY A 254 18.03 -23.63 0.23
C GLY A 254 19.17 -23.03 1.07
N ALA A 255 20.29 -22.71 0.40
CA ALA A 255 21.37 -21.95 1.03
C ALA A 255 20.86 -20.55 1.43
N PRO A 256 21.46 -19.95 2.49
CA PRO A 256 21.12 -18.58 2.87
C PRO A 256 21.41 -17.59 1.73
N VAL A 257 20.46 -16.74 1.42
CA VAL A 257 20.61 -15.63 0.47
C VAL A 257 20.78 -14.35 1.27
N PHE A 258 21.87 -13.62 1.03
CA PHE A 258 22.07 -12.30 1.64
C PHE A 258 21.54 -11.21 0.70
N ASP A 259 20.64 -10.38 1.21
CA ASP A 259 20.11 -9.21 0.51
C ASP A 259 19.71 -8.14 1.52
N SER A 260 19.98 -6.87 1.17
CA SER A 260 19.56 -5.69 1.95
C SER A 260 19.85 -5.79 3.47
N GLY A 261 21.02 -6.35 3.84
CA GLY A 261 21.48 -6.48 5.22
C GLY A 261 20.81 -7.61 6.02
N ARG A 262 20.10 -8.54 5.35
CA ARG A 262 19.41 -9.66 5.98
C ARG A 262 19.70 -10.97 5.27
N PHE A 263 19.45 -12.07 5.98
CA PHE A 263 19.59 -13.43 5.45
C PHE A 263 18.22 -14.03 5.22
N TYR A 264 18.01 -14.54 4.02
CA TYR A 264 16.76 -15.15 3.56
C TYR A 264 16.97 -16.65 3.41
N LEU A 265 16.12 -17.44 4.03
CA LEU A 265 16.04 -18.88 3.87
C LEU A 265 14.75 -19.24 3.17
N VAL A 266 14.83 -20.09 2.16
CA VAL A 266 13.68 -20.55 1.40
C VAL A 266 13.56 -22.06 1.42
N GLN A 267 12.32 -22.53 1.48
CA GLN A 267 11.96 -23.93 1.29
C GLN A 267 10.81 -23.99 0.28
N PRO A 268 11.07 -24.30 -0.99
CA PRO A 268 9.99 -24.55 -1.95
C PRO A 268 9.19 -25.78 -1.52
N ILE A 269 7.86 -25.69 -1.59
CA ILE A 269 6.96 -26.75 -1.13
C ILE A 269 6.33 -27.44 -2.32
N GLU A 270 5.92 -26.66 -3.32
CA GLU A 270 5.15 -27.14 -4.47
C GLU A 270 5.53 -26.36 -5.71
N GLU A 271 5.49 -27.03 -6.86
CA GLU A 271 5.70 -26.42 -8.16
C GLU A 271 4.49 -26.68 -9.05
N PHE A 272 3.98 -25.62 -9.64
CA PHE A 272 2.93 -25.67 -10.66
C PHE A 272 3.58 -25.44 -12.04
N PRO A 273 3.36 -26.32 -13.00
CA PRO A 273 3.83 -26.10 -14.36
C PRO A 273 3.14 -24.88 -14.99
N ALA A 274 3.69 -24.39 -16.10
CA ALA A 274 3.01 -23.43 -16.96
C ALA A 274 1.63 -23.97 -17.36
N ASP A 275 0.64 -23.09 -17.51
CA ASP A 275 -0.76 -23.48 -17.77
C ASP A 275 -1.04 -23.88 -19.23
N GLY A 276 -0.02 -23.80 -20.11
CA GLY A 276 -0.12 -24.20 -21.51
C GLY A 276 -0.74 -23.15 -22.43
N VAL A 277 -1.08 -21.97 -21.92
CA VAL A 277 -1.56 -20.85 -22.75
C VAL A 277 -0.40 -20.35 -23.64
N SER A 278 -0.69 -20.03 -24.90
CA SER A 278 0.33 -19.47 -25.80
C SER A 278 0.42 -17.95 -25.66
N MET A 279 1.61 -17.38 -25.92
CA MET A 279 1.83 -15.92 -25.97
C MET A 279 0.85 -15.24 -26.95
N SER A 280 0.56 -15.85 -28.07
CA SER A 280 -0.38 -15.28 -29.05
C SER A 280 -1.80 -15.18 -28.52
N ALA A 281 -2.24 -16.14 -27.72
CA ALA A 281 -3.59 -16.17 -27.14
C ALA A 281 -3.74 -15.17 -25.99
N SER A 282 -2.67 -14.90 -25.24
CA SER A 282 -2.68 -13.98 -24.07
C SER A 282 -2.07 -12.61 -24.35
N ARG A 283 -1.76 -12.29 -25.62
CA ARG A 283 -1.01 -11.08 -25.98
C ARG A 283 -1.64 -9.78 -25.47
N GLU A 284 -2.96 -9.65 -25.53
CA GLU A 284 -3.67 -8.46 -25.05
C GLU A 284 -3.68 -8.40 -23.53
N GLU A 285 -3.80 -9.51 -22.84
CA GLU A 285 -3.71 -9.59 -21.38
C GLU A 285 -2.31 -9.21 -20.89
N CYS A 286 -1.26 -9.75 -21.53
CA CYS A 286 0.13 -9.38 -21.24
C CYS A 286 0.39 -7.89 -21.49
N ARG A 287 -0.15 -7.34 -22.59
CA ARG A 287 -0.05 -5.92 -22.93
C ARG A 287 -0.71 -5.04 -21.85
N ALA A 288 -1.91 -5.41 -21.43
CA ALA A 288 -2.64 -4.69 -20.39
C ALA A 288 -1.88 -4.70 -19.05
N MET A 289 -1.37 -5.87 -18.65
CA MET A 289 -0.57 -6.04 -17.43
C MET A 289 0.73 -5.23 -17.50
N LEU A 290 1.49 -5.32 -18.59
CA LEU A 290 2.72 -4.56 -18.78
C LEU A 290 2.47 -3.06 -18.73
N ARG A 291 1.42 -2.61 -19.44
CA ARG A 291 1.03 -1.20 -19.44
C ARG A 291 0.74 -0.71 -18.03
N LEU A 292 -0.11 -1.40 -17.27
CA LEU A 292 -0.47 -1.02 -15.91
C LEU A 292 0.75 -0.98 -14.99
N SER A 293 1.66 -1.94 -15.13
CA SER A 293 2.92 -1.99 -14.36
C SER A 293 3.83 -0.79 -14.68
N ARG A 294 4.01 -0.46 -15.97
CA ARG A 294 4.81 0.70 -16.41
C ARG A 294 4.19 2.02 -15.97
N GLU A 295 2.87 2.16 -16.12
CA GLU A 295 2.12 3.32 -15.64
C GLU A 295 2.36 3.55 -14.16
N ARG A 296 2.25 2.52 -13.33
CA ARG A 296 2.46 2.60 -11.88
C ARG A 296 3.86 3.09 -11.54
N LEU A 297 4.90 2.49 -12.14
CA LEU A 297 6.29 2.87 -11.89
C LEU A 297 6.56 4.34 -12.26
N LEU A 298 6.07 4.77 -13.44
CA LEU A 298 6.27 6.14 -13.91
C LEU A 298 5.46 7.16 -13.09
N MET A 299 4.23 6.83 -12.72
CA MET A 299 3.41 7.67 -11.86
C MET A 299 4.03 7.82 -10.47
N ASP A 300 4.54 6.74 -9.87
CA ASP A 300 5.19 6.79 -8.56
C ASP A 300 6.50 7.61 -8.61
N ALA A 301 7.27 7.48 -9.67
CA ALA A 301 8.48 8.29 -9.87
C ALA A 301 8.15 9.79 -10.00
N LEU A 302 7.17 10.12 -10.84
CA LEU A 302 6.72 11.50 -11.05
C LEU A 302 6.09 12.08 -9.77
N ALA A 303 5.29 11.30 -9.05
CA ALA A 303 4.68 11.73 -7.78
C ALA A 303 5.75 12.04 -6.73
N ARG A 304 6.80 11.22 -6.60
CA ARG A 304 7.93 11.49 -5.70
C ARG A 304 8.69 12.77 -6.08
N GLU A 305 8.96 12.97 -7.37
CA GLU A 305 9.57 14.20 -7.87
C GLU A 305 8.74 15.42 -7.49
N LEU A 306 7.44 15.40 -7.81
CA LEU A 306 6.55 16.55 -7.62
C LEU A 306 6.22 16.82 -6.15
N SER A 307 6.25 15.80 -5.28
CA SER A 307 5.97 15.93 -3.84
C SER A 307 7.20 16.33 -3.00
N SER A 308 8.37 16.49 -3.63
CA SER A 308 9.59 16.93 -2.93
C SER A 308 9.37 18.30 -2.28
N LEU A 309 9.85 18.47 -1.06
CA LEU A 309 9.85 19.77 -0.38
C LEU A 309 11.05 20.66 -0.76
N GLU A 310 11.92 20.19 -1.63
CA GLU A 310 13.01 21.00 -2.16
C GLU A 310 12.49 22.23 -2.89
N GLY A 311 13.01 23.41 -2.53
CA GLY A 311 12.57 24.69 -3.06
C GLY A 311 11.20 25.16 -2.55
N VAL A 312 10.63 24.50 -1.54
CA VAL A 312 9.39 24.96 -0.86
C VAL A 312 9.76 25.82 0.33
N THR A 313 9.20 27.02 0.43
CA THR A 313 9.34 27.89 1.61
C THR A 313 8.17 27.63 2.55
N ILE A 314 8.47 27.16 3.76
CA ILE A 314 7.47 26.88 4.80
C ILE A 314 7.47 28.09 5.75
N PHE A 315 6.30 28.72 5.93
CA PHE A 315 6.14 29.91 6.81
C PHE A 315 5.61 29.57 8.20
N ASP A 316 4.93 28.43 8.35
CA ASP A 316 4.38 27.99 9.63
C ASP A 316 5.37 27.05 10.33
N ALA A 317 5.94 27.52 11.46
CA ALA A 317 6.94 26.77 12.23
C ALA A 317 6.46 25.38 12.70
N ALA A 318 5.14 25.18 12.86
CA ALA A 318 4.61 23.86 13.23
C ALA A 318 4.82 22.81 12.13
N PHE A 319 4.80 23.23 10.86
CA PHE A 319 5.12 22.33 9.73
C PHE A 319 6.63 22.14 9.57
N ASP A 320 7.46 23.10 9.96
CA ASP A 320 8.91 23.01 9.88
C ASP A 320 9.47 22.06 10.94
N ALA A 321 9.00 22.17 12.17
CA ALA A 321 9.39 21.29 13.29
C ALA A 321 9.05 19.82 13.04
N ALA A 322 7.95 19.53 12.32
CA ALA A 322 7.57 18.18 11.92
C ALA A 322 8.51 17.59 10.83
N SER A 323 9.42 18.40 10.24
CA SER A 323 10.36 17.98 9.21
C SER A 323 11.66 17.40 9.78
N GLU A 324 11.96 17.56 11.06
CA GLU A 324 13.15 16.96 11.66
C GLU A 324 13.01 15.44 11.77
N PRO A 325 13.92 14.66 11.16
CA PRO A 325 13.94 13.22 11.37
C PRO A 325 14.26 12.97 12.84
N THR A 326 13.38 12.25 13.53
CA THR A 326 13.63 11.76 14.90
C THR A 326 14.97 10.98 14.85
N ARG A 327 16.05 11.59 15.35
CA ARG A 327 17.32 10.89 15.53
C ARG A 327 17.06 9.72 16.47
N PRO A 328 17.37 8.48 16.09
CA PRO A 328 17.29 7.36 17.01
C PRO A 328 18.29 7.62 18.15
N ARG A 329 17.80 7.60 19.39
CA ARG A 329 18.62 7.57 20.59
C ARG A 329 19.28 6.20 20.76
#